data_4735df2dd8aec4e7632604aea714efcd
#
_entry.id   4735df2dd8aec4e7632604aea714efcd
#
_cell.length_a   1.000
_cell.length_b   1.000
_cell.length_c   1.000
_cell.angle_alpha   90.00
_cell.angle_beta   90.00
_cell.angle_gamma   90.00
#
_symmetry.space_group_name_H-M   'P 1'
#
loop_
_entity.id
_entity.type
_entity.pdbx_description
1 polymer ?
#
loop_
_entity_poly.entity_id
_entity_poly.type
_entity_poly.pdbx_seq_one_letter_code
_entity_poly.pdbx_strand_id
1 'polypeptide(L)' 'MEVLLFGIAKDIVGRSSFRFEEGDEMPKSVSELKQKLNNSFPDFGKLSSLAVAVNSEYAEDARILNRGDEIAIIPPVSGG' A
#
# COMPACT_ATOMS: atom_id res chain seq x y z
N MET A 1 -4.16 11.29 -2.17
CA MET A 1 -3.90 10.12 -1.31
C MET A 1 -2.40 9.86 -1.27
N GLU A 2 -1.84 9.83 -0.09
CA GLU A 2 -0.42 9.58 0.11
C GLU A 2 -0.21 8.16 0.63
N VAL A 3 0.78 7.47 0.07
CA VAL A 3 1.10 6.10 0.46
C VAL A 3 2.50 6.08 1.07
N LEU A 4 2.58 5.71 2.35
CA LEU A 4 3.83 5.57 3.07
C LEU A 4 4.30 4.12 3.00
N LEU A 5 5.60 3.94 2.84
CA LEU A 5 6.18 2.61 2.64
C LEU A 5 7.22 2.33 3.74
N PHE A 6 7.10 1.17 4.36
CA PHE A 6 7.96 0.76 5.47
C PHE A 6 8.66 -0.55 5.18
N GLY A 7 9.81 -0.74 5.81
CA GLY A 7 10.55 -1.99 5.72
C GLY A 7 10.84 -2.41 4.29
N ILE A 8 10.57 -3.68 4.00
CA ILE A 8 10.86 -4.23 2.67
C ILE A 8 9.99 -3.59 1.57
N ALA A 9 8.83 -3.05 1.92
CA ALA A 9 7.99 -2.35 0.95
C ALA A 9 8.71 -1.12 0.41
N LYS A 10 9.40 -0.40 1.27
CA LYS A 10 10.23 0.74 0.87
C LYS A 10 11.35 0.29 -0.07
N ASP A 11 11.98 -0.84 0.23
CA ASP A 11 13.05 -1.37 -0.61
C ASP A 11 12.54 -1.79 -1.98
N ILE A 12 11.38 -2.41 -2.04
CA ILE A 12 10.77 -2.85 -3.30
C ILE A 12 10.46 -1.66 -4.20
N VAL A 13 9.86 -0.63 -3.67
CA VAL A 13 9.46 0.55 -4.44
C VAL A 13 10.64 1.48 -4.70
N GLY A 14 11.61 1.53 -3.80
CA GLY A 14 12.78 2.39 -3.94
C GLY A 14 12.58 3.80 -3.38
N ARG A 15 11.49 4.04 -2.66
CA ARG A 15 11.23 5.32 -2.02
C ARG A 15 10.36 5.10 -0.77
N SER A 16 10.38 6.09 0.14
CA SER A 16 9.66 5.96 1.40
C SER A 16 8.18 6.33 1.29
N SER A 17 7.78 7.00 0.22
CA SER A 17 6.39 7.35 0.00
C SER A 17 6.15 7.69 -1.46
N PHE A 18 4.88 7.65 -1.86
CA PHE A 18 4.45 8.19 -3.16
C PHE A 18 3.02 8.70 -3.03
N ARG A 19 2.59 9.47 -4.03
CA ARG A 19 1.25 10.03 -4.08
C ARG A 19 0.56 9.68 -5.37
N PHE A 20 -0.75 9.47 -5.26
CA PHE A 20 -1.63 9.51 -6.43
C PHE A 20 -2.06 10.95 -6.61
N GLU A 21 -1.81 11.49 -7.79
CA GLU A 21 -2.15 12.88 -8.11
C GLU A 21 -3.45 12.96 -8.88
N GLU A 22 -3.97 14.19 -9.04
CA GLU A 22 -5.16 14.39 -9.85
C GLU A 22 -4.92 13.88 -11.28
N GLY A 23 -5.89 13.14 -11.78
CA GLY A 23 -5.76 12.53 -13.09
C GLY A 23 -5.23 11.11 -13.06
N ASP A 24 -4.62 10.69 -11.95
CA ASP A 24 -4.18 9.31 -11.79
C ASP A 24 -5.38 8.42 -11.53
N GLU A 25 -5.27 7.18 -11.98
CA GLU A 25 -6.29 6.20 -11.69
C GLU A 25 -6.11 5.69 -10.26
N MET A 26 -6.85 6.28 -9.34
CA MET A 26 -6.76 5.94 -7.92
C MET A 26 -7.45 4.64 -7.60
N PRO A 27 -6.85 3.81 -6.74
CA PRO A 27 -7.52 2.61 -6.24
C PRO A 27 -8.71 3.02 -5.38
N LYS A 28 -9.81 2.29 -5.52
CA LYS A 28 -11.04 2.58 -4.78
C LYS A 28 -11.11 1.84 -3.45
N SER A 29 -10.31 0.81 -3.29
CA SER A 29 -10.29 0.00 -2.08
C SER A 29 -8.88 -0.47 -1.79
N VAL A 30 -8.68 -1.00 -0.58
CA VAL A 30 -7.39 -1.60 -0.19
C VAL A 30 -7.02 -2.73 -1.14
N SER A 31 -7.99 -3.54 -1.53
CA SER A 31 -7.78 -4.63 -2.49
C SER A 31 -7.22 -4.11 -3.81
N GLU A 32 -7.82 -3.05 -4.35
CA GLU A 32 -7.34 -2.46 -5.61
C GLU A 32 -5.95 -1.87 -5.46
N LEU A 33 -5.67 -1.25 -4.31
CA LEU A 33 -4.34 -0.71 -4.04
C LEU A 33 -3.29 -1.82 -4.06
N LYS A 34 -3.58 -2.95 -3.40
CA LYS A 34 -2.67 -4.09 -3.39
C LYS A 34 -2.43 -4.63 -4.79
N GLN A 35 -3.48 -4.69 -5.61
CA GLN A 35 -3.35 -5.13 -7.00
C GLN A 35 -2.46 -4.18 -7.82
N LYS A 36 -2.66 -2.88 -7.67
CA LYS A 36 -1.82 -1.89 -8.36
C LYS A 36 -0.36 -2.02 -7.96
N LEU A 37 -0.10 -2.19 -6.67
CA LEU A 37 1.27 -2.37 -6.18
C LEU A 37 1.89 -3.63 -6.76
N ASN A 38 1.16 -4.73 -6.77
CA ASN A 38 1.66 -5.98 -7.30
C ASN A 38 1.91 -5.92 -8.81
N ASN A 39 1.06 -5.21 -9.55
CA ASN A 39 1.23 -5.03 -10.99
C ASN A 39 2.45 -4.18 -11.32
N SER A 40 2.68 -3.12 -10.56
CA SER A 40 3.83 -2.24 -10.77
C SER A 40 5.12 -2.82 -10.20
N PHE A 41 5.02 -3.55 -9.10
CA PHE A 41 6.16 -4.12 -8.40
C PHE A 41 5.86 -5.58 -8.04
N PRO A 42 6.11 -6.51 -8.96
CA PRO A 42 5.76 -7.92 -8.73
C PRO A 42 6.38 -8.54 -7.49
N ASP A 43 7.44 -7.95 -6.95
CA ASP A 43 8.06 -8.44 -5.72
C ASP A 43 7.11 -8.41 -4.52
N PHE A 44 6.07 -7.60 -4.56
CA PHE A 44 5.05 -7.62 -3.51
C PHE A 44 4.34 -8.97 -3.43
N GLY A 45 4.23 -9.68 -4.54
CA GLY A 45 3.62 -11.00 -4.56
C GLY A 45 4.43 -12.07 -3.82
N LYS A 46 5.68 -11.78 -3.51
CA LYS A 46 6.55 -12.71 -2.76
C LYS A 46 6.36 -12.59 -1.25
N LEU A 47 5.67 -11.54 -0.79
CA LEU A 47 5.44 -11.35 0.63
C LEU A 47 4.29 -12.24 1.09
N SER A 48 4.47 -12.91 2.24
CA SER A 48 3.47 -13.82 2.77
C SER A 48 2.19 -13.11 3.20
N SER A 49 2.32 -11.88 3.63
CA SER A 49 1.18 -11.05 3.98
C SER A 49 1.58 -9.59 3.86
N LEU A 50 0.59 -8.74 3.69
CA LEU A 50 0.82 -7.31 3.56
C LEU A 50 -0.30 -6.60 4.31
N ALA A 51 0.05 -5.85 5.35
CA ALA A 51 -0.92 -5.07 6.08
C ALA A 51 -1.02 -3.68 5.48
N VAL A 52 -2.22 -3.14 5.47
CA VAL A 52 -2.47 -1.77 5.00
C VAL A 52 -3.19 -1.04 6.12
N ALA A 53 -2.66 0.10 6.50
CA ALA A 53 -3.32 0.98 7.45
C ALA A 53 -3.85 2.21 6.70
N VAL A 54 -5.07 2.61 7.03
CA VAL A 54 -5.71 3.78 6.44
C VAL A 54 -5.96 4.76 7.58
N ASN A 55 -5.35 5.93 7.50
CA ASN A 55 -5.47 6.96 8.54
C ASN A 55 -5.13 6.40 9.92
N SER A 56 -4.01 5.68 10.00
CA SER A 56 -3.48 5.10 11.23
C SER A 56 -4.26 3.91 11.80
N GLU A 57 -5.18 3.34 11.02
CA GLU A 57 -5.95 2.16 11.44
C GLU A 57 -5.76 1.03 10.45
N TYR A 58 -5.51 -0.18 10.93
CA TYR A 58 -5.44 -1.34 10.06
C TYR A 58 -6.75 -1.52 9.32
N ALA A 59 -6.67 -1.81 8.04
CA ALA A 59 -7.83 -1.90 7.17
C ALA A 59 -7.89 -3.23 6.45
N GLU A 60 -9.11 -3.70 6.23
CA GLU A 60 -9.37 -4.92 5.46
C GLU A 60 -9.37 -4.61 3.98
N ASP A 61 -9.29 -5.64 3.15
CA ASP A 61 -9.26 -5.50 1.70
C ASP A 61 -10.48 -4.77 1.14
N ALA A 62 -11.63 -4.92 1.81
CA ALA A 62 -12.86 -4.28 1.38
C ALA A 62 -12.96 -2.80 1.77
N ARG A 63 -12.02 -2.29 2.55
CA ARG A 63 -12.04 -0.90 2.99
C ARG A 63 -11.98 0.04 1.79
N ILE A 64 -12.95 0.95 1.70
CA ILE A 64 -12.99 1.97 0.65
C ILE A 64 -11.97 3.06 0.94
N LEU A 65 -11.26 3.48 -0.08
CA LEU A 65 -10.26 4.54 0.01
C LEU A 65 -10.81 5.85 -0.53
N ASN A 66 -10.49 6.94 0.13
CA ASN A 66 -10.90 8.27 -0.25
C ASN A 66 -9.68 9.11 -0.61
N ARG A 67 -9.91 10.16 -1.38
CA ARG A 67 -8.84 10.97 -1.95
C ARG A 67 -7.88 11.57 -0.91
N GLY A 68 -8.36 11.94 0.26
CA GLY A 68 -7.55 12.55 1.30
C GLY A 68 -6.92 11.57 2.29
N ASP A 69 -7.08 10.27 2.06
CA ASP A 69 -6.57 9.26 3.00
C ASP A 69 -5.05 9.18 3.00
N GLU A 70 -4.50 8.89 4.17
CA GLU A 70 -3.10 8.55 4.32
C GLU A 70 -2.99 7.03 4.49
N ILE A 71 -2.23 6.41 3.59
CA ILE A 71 -2.11 4.96 3.55
C ILE A 71 -0.71 4.57 4.01
N ALA A 72 -0.61 3.51 4.81
CA ALA A 72 0.68 2.94 5.18
C ALA A 72 0.72 1.48 4.74
N ILE A 73 1.77 1.12 4.02
CA ILE A 73 2.00 -0.26 3.59
C ILE A 73 3.00 -0.88 4.57
N ILE A 74 2.54 -1.87 5.31
CA ILE A 74 3.31 -2.49 6.38
C ILE A 74 3.54 -3.95 6.04
N PRO A 75 4.74 -4.32 5.61
CA PRO A 75 5.04 -5.71 5.27
C PRO A 75 5.11 -6.58 6.52
N PRO A 76 5.06 -7.90 6.36
CA PRO A 76 5.18 -8.79 7.51
C PRO A 76 6.55 -8.65 8.16
N VAL A 77 6.57 -8.77 9.49
CA VAL A 77 7.81 -8.74 10.25
C VAL A 77 8.40 -10.15 10.24
N SER A 78 9.59 -10.30 9.68
CA SER A 78 10.26 -11.59 9.64
C SER A 78 10.92 -11.91 10.98
N GLY A 79 10.96 -13.17 11.33
CA GLY A 79 11.60 -13.63 12.54
C GLY A 79 10.77 -13.43 13.79
N GLY A 80 9.56 -13.11 13.58
CA GLY A 80 8.54 -13.03 14.62
C GLY A 80 8.90 -12.22 15.78
#